data_9bdcb7f3b1fe8263ef4eaa75452ff1d3
#
_entry.id   9bdcb7f3b1fe8263ef4eaa75452ff1d3
#
_cell.length_a   1.000
_cell.length_b   1.000
_cell.length_c   1.000
_cell.angle_alpha   90.00
_cell.angle_beta   90.00
_cell.angle_gamma   90.00
#
_symmetry.space_group_name_H-M   'P 1'
#
loop_
_entity.id
_entity.type
_entity.pdbx_description
1 polymer ?
#
loop_
_entity_poly.entity_id
_entity_poly.type
_entity_poly.pdbx_seq_one_letter_code
_entity_poly.pdbx_strand_id
1 'polypeptide(L)'
;IRREEGRTIGAMKEIAGLLNLPEISRVEAYDISNISGFQTVGSMVVFEKGKPKRSDYRKFRIRGVQGADDYASMEEMLTRRLSHYETYPDLIMMDGGRGQVNIALKVLDELKINIPVCGMVKDDNHRTRGLYYQNKEIPIDRTSEGFKLITRIQDEAHRFAIEYHRSLRSKEQVHSVLDDIPGIGS
;
A
#
# COMPACT_ATOMS: atom_id res chain seq x y z
N ILE A 1 0.53 -14.99 24.56
CA ILE A 1 0.37 -15.84 23.36
C ILE A 1 -1.01 -15.65 22.76
N ARG A 2 -2.08 -15.81 23.53
CA ARG A 2 -3.45 -15.65 23.03
C ARG A 2 -3.76 -14.24 22.55
N ARG A 3 -3.21 -13.20 23.21
CA ARG A 3 -3.41 -11.81 22.81
C ARG A 3 -2.75 -11.53 21.47
N GLU A 4 -1.54 -12.04 21.29
CA GLU A 4 -0.81 -11.86 20.05
C GLU A 4 -1.50 -12.60 18.91
N GLU A 5 -1.97 -13.81 19.13
CA GLU A 5 -2.73 -14.56 18.13
C GLU A 5 -4.01 -13.83 17.73
N GLY A 6 -4.73 -13.24 18.71
CA GLY A 6 -5.93 -12.45 18.39
C GLY A 6 -5.62 -11.23 17.56
N ARG A 7 -4.51 -10.54 17.85
CA ARG A 7 -4.08 -9.35 17.12
C ARG A 7 -3.56 -9.65 15.72
N THR A 8 -3.09 -10.85 15.48
CA THR A 8 -2.46 -11.26 14.23
C THR A 8 -3.33 -12.26 13.46
N ILE A 9 -3.26 -13.53 13.82
CA ILE A 9 -3.98 -14.59 13.10
C ILE A 9 -5.50 -14.42 13.23
N GLY A 10 -5.99 -14.12 14.42
CA GLY A 10 -7.41 -13.88 14.66
C GLY A 10 -7.94 -12.68 13.88
N ALA A 11 -7.16 -11.59 13.83
CA ALA A 11 -7.51 -10.41 13.06
C ALA A 11 -7.55 -10.70 11.56
N MET A 12 -6.62 -11.50 11.06
CA MET A 12 -6.61 -11.90 9.65
C MET A 12 -7.84 -12.75 9.31
N LYS A 13 -8.23 -13.66 10.20
CA LYS A 13 -9.45 -14.47 10.01
C LYS A 13 -10.69 -13.59 9.98
N GLU A 14 -10.74 -12.57 10.82
CA GLU A 14 -11.86 -11.64 10.85
C GLU A 14 -11.97 -10.86 9.54
N ILE A 15 -10.85 -10.36 9.02
CA ILE A 15 -10.84 -9.67 7.73
C ILE A 15 -11.28 -10.60 6.61
N ALA A 16 -10.76 -11.81 6.58
CA ALA A 16 -11.17 -12.80 5.58
C ALA A 16 -12.67 -13.09 5.66
N GLY A 17 -13.20 -13.20 6.87
CA GLY A 17 -14.63 -13.41 7.08
C GLY A 17 -15.48 -12.25 6.58
N LEU A 18 -15.04 -11.00 6.83
CA LEU A 18 -15.74 -9.81 6.33
C LEU A 18 -15.79 -9.77 4.81
N LEU A 19 -14.76 -10.23 4.14
CA LEU A 19 -14.66 -10.23 2.69
C LEU A 19 -15.13 -11.55 2.07
N ASN A 20 -15.59 -12.47 2.89
CA ASN A 20 -16.06 -13.78 2.46
C ASN A 20 -14.99 -14.54 1.67
N LEU A 21 -13.75 -14.42 2.12
CA LEU A 21 -12.59 -15.06 1.51
C LEU A 21 -12.17 -16.28 2.33
N PRO A 22 -11.51 -17.25 1.70
CA PRO A 22 -10.84 -18.30 2.45
C PRO A 22 -9.70 -17.69 3.26
N GLU A 23 -8.92 -18.53 3.91
CA GLU A 23 -7.79 -18.05 4.71
C GLU A 23 -6.89 -17.12 3.90
N ILE A 24 -6.55 -15.95 4.47
CA ILE A 24 -5.57 -15.03 3.89
C ILE A 24 -4.36 -14.98 4.81
N SER A 25 -3.17 -15.09 4.22
CA SER A 25 -1.90 -15.08 4.95
C SER A 25 -1.07 -13.85 4.60
N ARG A 26 -0.90 -13.59 3.30
CA ARG A 26 -0.08 -12.47 2.82
C ARG A 26 -0.97 -11.37 2.28
N VAL A 27 -0.78 -10.17 2.83
CA VAL A 27 -1.47 -8.96 2.38
C VAL A 27 -0.43 -7.96 1.91
N GLU A 28 -0.67 -7.36 0.75
CA GLU A 28 0.14 -6.25 0.25
C GLU A 28 -0.71 -4.99 0.22
N ALA A 29 -0.19 -3.92 0.82
CA ALA A 29 -0.86 -2.63 0.84
C ALA A 29 -0.03 -1.62 0.06
N TYR A 30 -0.70 -0.83 -0.77
CA TYR A 30 -0.06 0.10 -1.70
C TYR A 30 -0.46 1.52 -1.43
N ASP A 31 0.49 2.43 -1.55
CA ASP A 31 0.28 3.87 -1.36
C ASP A 31 1.06 4.65 -2.39
N ILE A 32 0.47 5.76 -2.84
CA ILE A 32 1.11 6.71 -3.75
C ILE A 32 1.28 8.03 -3.02
N SER A 33 2.47 8.60 -3.07
CA SER A 33 2.80 9.87 -2.45
C SER A 33 3.50 10.79 -3.42
N ASN A 34 3.19 12.08 -3.35
CA ASN A 34 3.83 13.10 -4.16
C ASN A 34 4.77 13.94 -3.27
N ILE A 35 6.01 14.12 -3.72
CA ILE A 35 6.96 15.00 -3.06
C ILE A 35 6.92 16.36 -3.75
N SER A 36 6.31 17.34 -3.09
CA SER A 36 6.43 18.79 -3.39
C SER A 36 6.73 19.13 -4.85
N GLY A 37 5.90 18.66 -5.78
CA GLY A 37 6.03 19.01 -7.19
C GLY A 37 7.16 18.32 -7.95
N PHE A 38 7.99 17.52 -7.29
CA PHE A 38 9.14 16.91 -7.92
C PHE A 38 8.93 15.48 -8.39
N GLN A 39 8.38 14.66 -7.54
CA GLN A 39 8.45 13.23 -7.80
C GLN A 39 7.31 12.50 -7.14
N THR A 40 6.72 11.59 -7.90
CA THR A 40 5.72 10.67 -7.37
C THR A 40 6.41 9.36 -7.04
N VAL A 41 6.17 8.86 -5.85
CA VAL A 41 6.71 7.59 -5.40
C VAL A 41 5.58 6.67 -4.94
N GLY A 42 5.76 5.39 -5.18
CA GLY A 42 4.88 4.37 -4.68
C GLY A 42 5.57 3.53 -3.63
N SER A 43 4.81 3.03 -2.69
CA SER A 43 5.33 2.14 -1.67
C SER A 43 4.42 0.94 -1.49
N MET A 44 5.04 -0.18 -1.20
CA MET A 44 4.35 -1.43 -0.93
C MET A 44 4.82 -1.95 0.41
N VAL A 45 3.89 -2.15 1.32
CA VAL A 45 4.17 -2.84 2.58
C VAL A 45 3.52 -4.21 2.55
N VAL A 46 4.08 -5.13 3.29
CA VAL A 46 3.64 -6.52 3.31
C VAL A 46 3.41 -6.96 4.73
N PHE A 47 2.24 -7.56 4.96
CA PHE A 47 1.92 -8.21 6.23
C PHE A 47 1.70 -9.69 5.96
N GLU A 48 2.29 -10.52 6.77
CA GLU A 48 2.13 -11.96 6.67
C GLU A 48 1.73 -12.51 8.02
N LYS A 49 0.61 -13.23 8.05
CA LYS A 49 0.01 -13.73 9.28
C LYS A 49 -0.24 -12.63 10.32
N GLY A 50 -0.59 -11.44 9.83
CA GLY A 50 -0.90 -10.29 10.67
C GLY A 50 0.30 -9.51 11.19
N LYS A 51 1.51 -9.82 10.73
CA LYS A 51 2.74 -9.14 11.14
C LYS A 51 3.45 -8.52 9.95
N PRO A 52 4.09 -7.36 10.12
CA PRO A 52 4.87 -6.77 9.03
C PRO A 52 6.00 -7.70 8.58
N LYS A 53 6.14 -7.84 7.27
CA LYS A 53 7.27 -8.57 6.67
C LYS A 53 8.14 -7.58 5.93
N ARG A 54 8.97 -6.87 6.64
CA ARG A 54 9.74 -5.72 6.13
C ARG A 54 10.71 -6.10 5.02
N SER A 55 11.22 -7.32 5.01
CA SER A 55 12.12 -7.78 3.95
C SER A 55 11.47 -7.77 2.57
N ASP A 56 10.14 -7.81 2.51
CA ASP A 56 9.39 -7.82 1.25
C ASP A 56 8.85 -6.44 0.84
N TYR A 57 9.08 -5.40 1.65
CA TYR A 57 8.65 -4.04 1.31
C TYR A 57 9.36 -3.56 0.06
N ARG A 58 8.66 -2.78 -0.78
CA ARG A 58 9.21 -2.25 -2.01
C ARG A 58 8.91 -0.78 -2.18
N LYS A 59 9.83 -0.10 -2.83
CA LYS A 59 9.74 1.32 -3.18
C LYS A 59 9.73 1.44 -4.70
N PHE A 60 8.88 2.33 -5.21
CA PHE A 60 8.73 2.53 -6.65
C PHE A 60 8.87 4.00 -6.98
N ARG A 61 9.78 4.33 -7.89
CA ARG A 61 9.80 5.64 -8.53
C ARG A 61 8.89 5.57 -9.74
N ILE A 62 7.93 6.49 -9.78
CA ILE A 62 7.01 6.56 -10.91
C ILE A 62 7.70 7.34 -12.03
N ARG A 63 7.74 6.77 -13.22
CA ARG A 63 8.53 7.32 -14.33
C ARG A 63 7.71 7.70 -15.53
N GLY A 64 6.62 7.01 -15.81
CA GLY A 64 5.83 7.19 -17.00
C GLY A 64 4.67 8.15 -16.88
N VAL A 65 4.55 8.83 -15.75
CA VAL A 65 3.41 9.73 -15.48
C VAL A 65 3.92 11.15 -15.36
N GLN A 66 3.28 12.08 -16.08
CA GLN A 66 3.60 13.49 -15.99
C GLN A 66 2.59 14.17 -15.06
N GLY A 67 3.13 14.95 -14.10
CA GLY A 67 2.30 15.65 -13.14
C GLY A 67 1.76 14.76 -12.04
N ALA A 68 0.80 15.28 -11.29
CA ALA A 68 0.22 14.60 -10.14
C ALA A 68 -1.03 13.82 -10.56
N ASP A 69 -0.83 12.62 -11.09
CA ASP A 69 -1.92 11.72 -11.45
C ASP A 69 -1.78 10.43 -10.64
N ASP A 70 -2.51 10.37 -9.53
CA ASP A 70 -2.41 9.26 -8.59
C ASP A 70 -2.90 7.95 -9.21
N TYR A 71 -3.93 7.98 -10.04
CA TYR A 71 -4.45 6.77 -10.67
C TYR A 71 -3.46 6.19 -11.68
N ALA A 72 -2.88 7.04 -12.53
CA ALA A 72 -1.87 6.58 -13.49
C ALA A 72 -0.62 6.08 -12.77
N SER A 73 -0.23 6.73 -11.69
CA SER A 73 0.91 6.33 -10.87
C SER A 73 0.67 4.96 -10.22
N MET A 74 -0.53 4.76 -9.70
CA MET A 74 -0.91 3.49 -9.11
C MET A 74 -0.91 2.36 -10.15
N GLU A 75 -1.42 2.65 -11.34
CA GLU A 75 -1.43 1.70 -12.43
C GLU A 75 0.00 1.28 -12.81
N GLU A 76 0.92 2.24 -12.93
CA GLU A 76 2.32 1.94 -13.24
C GLU A 76 2.95 1.06 -12.17
N MET A 77 2.76 1.41 -10.89
CA MET A 77 3.32 0.65 -9.78
C MET A 77 2.82 -0.78 -9.75
N LEU A 78 1.51 -0.96 -9.84
CA LEU A 78 0.91 -2.29 -9.81
C LEU A 78 1.32 -3.14 -11.02
N THR A 79 1.37 -2.53 -12.19
CA THR A 79 1.82 -3.23 -13.40
C THR A 79 3.25 -3.71 -13.24
N ARG A 80 4.14 -2.86 -12.74
CA ARG A 80 5.54 -3.23 -12.51
C ARG A 80 5.68 -4.35 -11.48
N ARG A 81 4.92 -4.26 -10.38
CA ARG A 81 4.97 -5.29 -9.33
C ARG A 81 4.42 -6.62 -9.80
N LEU A 82 3.28 -6.62 -10.47
CA LEU A 82 2.55 -7.84 -10.80
C LEU A 82 3.00 -8.48 -12.12
N SER A 83 3.73 -7.74 -12.95
CA SER A 83 4.28 -8.28 -14.21
C SER A 83 5.41 -9.29 -13.99
N HIS A 84 6.09 -9.19 -12.86
CA HIS A 84 7.15 -10.12 -12.50
C HIS A 84 6.63 -11.08 -11.44
N TYR A 85 6.67 -12.37 -11.76
CA TYR A 85 6.21 -13.37 -10.80
C TYR A 85 7.16 -13.41 -9.60
N GLU A 86 6.63 -13.04 -8.48
CA GLU A 86 7.18 -13.28 -7.16
C GLU A 86 6.04 -13.86 -6.35
N THR A 87 6.22 -14.07 -5.06
CA THR A 87 5.10 -14.54 -4.24
C THR A 87 3.95 -13.53 -4.29
N TYR A 88 2.82 -13.91 -4.88
CA TYR A 88 1.65 -13.04 -4.95
C TYR A 88 0.92 -13.01 -3.60
N PRO A 89 0.27 -11.88 -3.28
CA PRO A 89 -0.51 -11.80 -2.05
C PRO A 89 -1.84 -12.53 -2.17
N ASP A 90 -2.41 -12.86 -1.02
CA ASP A 90 -3.77 -13.39 -0.94
C ASP A 90 -4.81 -12.27 -1.01
N LEU A 91 -4.39 -11.05 -0.68
CA LEU A 91 -5.25 -9.87 -0.69
C LEU A 91 -4.41 -8.63 -0.96
N ILE A 92 -4.92 -7.76 -1.84
CA ILE A 92 -4.35 -6.43 -2.07
C ILE A 92 -5.23 -5.41 -1.38
N MET A 93 -4.62 -4.52 -0.59
CA MET A 93 -5.30 -3.39 0.05
C MET A 93 -4.85 -2.09 -0.59
N MET A 94 -5.83 -1.29 -1.02
CA MET A 94 -5.58 0.02 -1.60
C MET A 94 -5.95 1.10 -0.58
N ASP A 95 -5.18 2.16 -0.54
CA ASP A 95 -5.50 3.32 0.31
C ASP A 95 -6.49 4.22 -0.42
N GLY A 96 -7.75 3.89 -0.29
CA GLY A 96 -8.81 4.61 -0.96
C GLY A 96 -9.99 3.70 -1.26
N GLY A 97 -10.98 4.26 -1.92
CA GLY A 97 -12.22 3.56 -2.20
C GLY A 97 -12.28 3.01 -3.63
N ARG A 98 -13.45 3.22 -4.23
CA ARG A 98 -13.79 2.67 -5.55
C ARG A 98 -12.76 2.95 -6.65
N GLY A 99 -12.26 4.18 -6.73
CA GLY A 99 -11.33 4.56 -7.81
C GLY A 99 -10.04 3.76 -7.77
N GLN A 100 -9.42 3.68 -6.61
CA GLN A 100 -8.17 2.93 -6.43
C GLN A 100 -8.38 1.43 -6.63
N VAL A 101 -9.45 0.89 -6.08
CA VAL A 101 -9.77 -0.53 -6.24
C VAL A 101 -9.96 -0.88 -7.72
N ASN A 102 -10.66 -0.04 -8.46
CA ASN A 102 -10.90 -0.27 -9.89
C ASN A 102 -9.61 -0.26 -10.71
N ILE A 103 -8.64 0.60 -10.36
CA ILE A 103 -7.34 0.59 -11.02
C ILE A 103 -6.62 -0.74 -10.79
N ALA A 104 -6.62 -1.23 -9.55
CA ALA A 104 -5.98 -2.51 -9.25
C ALA A 104 -6.66 -3.66 -10.00
N LEU A 105 -7.99 -3.67 -10.04
CA LEU A 105 -8.74 -4.69 -10.76
C LEU A 105 -8.45 -4.65 -12.27
N LYS A 106 -8.33 -3.46 -12.83
CA LYS A 106 -7.97 -3.29 -14.24
C LYS A 106 -6.60 -3.90 -14.55
N VAL A 107 -5.60 -3.62 -13.72
CA VAL A 107 -4.26 -4.16 -13.92
C VAL A 107 -4.27 -5.69 -13.82
N LEU A 108 -4.95 -6.22 -12.83
CA LEU A 108 -5.07 -7.67 -12.65
C LEU A 108 -5.75 -8.34 -13.84
N ASP A 109 -6.80 -7.71 -14.37
CA ASP A 109 -7.50 -8.22 -15.54
C ASP A 109 -6.60 -8.23 -16.78
N GLU A 110 -5.86 -7.15 -17.00
CA GLU A 110 -4.92 -7.05 -18.12
C GLU A 110 -3.80 -8.10 -18.04
N LEU A 111 -3.35 -8.41 -16.84
CA LEU A 111 -2.30 -9.40 -16.61
C LEU A 111 -2.85 -10.82 -16.43
N LYS A 112 -4.17 -10.97 -16.41
CA LYS A 112 -4.85 -12.24 -16.21
C LYS A 112 -4.47 -12.93 -14.90
N ILE A 113 -4.40 -12.12 -13.84
CA ILE A 113 -4.10 -12.57 -12.49
C ILE A 113 -5.35 -12.38 -11.63
N ASN A 114 -5.68 -13.37 -10.82
CA ASN A 114 -6.86 -13.31 -9.95
C ASN A 114 -6.42 -13.18 -8.49
N ILE A 115 -6.48 -11.96 -7.96
CA ILE A 115 -6.19 -11.66 -6.56
C ILE A 115 -7.30 -10.75 -6.04
N PRO A 116 -7.89 -11.05 -4.87
CA PRO A 116 -8.89 -10.14 -4.29
C PRO A 116 -8.29 -8.78 -3.96
N VAL A 117 -9.05 -7.71 -4.22
CA VAL A 117 -8.64 -6.34 -3.94
C VAL A 117 -9.71 -5.67 -3.09
N CYS A 118 -9.30 -5.05 -2.00
CA CYS A 118 -10.17 -4.19 -1.21
C CYS A 118 -9.56 -2.80 -1.05
N GLY A 119 -10.41 -1.82 -0.75
CA GLY A 119 -9.99 -0.47 -0.44
C GLY A 119 -10.28 -0.14 1.00
N MET A 120 -9.47 0.74 1.57
CA MET A 120 -9.69 1.25 2.92
C MET A 120 -10.41 2.59 2.80
N VAL A 121 -11.69 2.60 3.15
CA VAL A 121 -12.53 3.80 3.03
C VAL A 121 -12.39 4.65 4.27
N LYS A 122 -12.21 5.95 4.08
CA LYS A 122 -12.03 6.90 5.18
C LYS A 122 -13.27 7.76 5.35
N ASP A 123 -13.51 8.19 6.59
CA ASP A 123 -14.55 9.17 6.91
C ASP A 123 -14.04 10.61 6.70
N ASP A 124 -14.86 11.60 7.01
CA ASP A 124 -14.51 13.01 6.86
C ASP A 124 -13.31 13.44 7.72
N ASN A 125 -13.00 12.67 8.77
CA ASN A 125 -11.86 12.91 9.64
C ASN A 125 -10.63 12.12 9.24
N HIS A 126 -10.61 11.55 8.05
CA HIS A 126 -9.52 10.74 7.49
C HIS A 126 -9.26 9.46 8.30
N ARG A 127 -10.26 8.95 8.99
CA ARG A 127 -10.17 7.68 9.73
C ARG A 127 -10.85 6.58 8.93
N THR A 128 -10.29 5.38 8.98
CA THR A 128 -10.92 4.24 8.32
C THR A 128 -12.29 3.97 8.92
N ARG A 129 -13.31 3.88 8.08
CA ARG A 129 -14.67 3.56 8.50
C ARG A 129 -15.14 2.20 7.99
N GLY A 130 -14.50 1.67 6.96
CA GLY A 130 -14.87 0.38 6.41
C GLY A 130 -13.97 -0.02 5.27
N LEU A 131 -14.31 -1.13 4.64
CA LEU A 131 -13.62 -1.63 3.47
C LEU A 131 -14.53 -1.54 2.26
N TYR A 132 -13.94 -1.26 1.09
CA TYR A 132 -14.66 -1.31 -0.18
C TYR A 132 -14.26 -2.61 -0.88
N TYR A 133 -15.25 -3.45 -1.16
CA TYR A 133 -15.00 -4.76 -1.78
C TYR A 133 -16.20 -5.18 -2.61
N GLN A 134 -15.95 -5.63 -3.84
CA GLN A 134 -16.99 -6.09 -4.77
C GLN A 134 -18.15 -5.08 -4.92
N ASN A 135 -17.79 -3.83 -5.17
CA ASN A 135 -18.71 -2.72 -5.39
C ASN A 135 -19.59 -2.36 -4.17
N LYS A 136 -19.16 -2.77 -2.99
CA LYS A 136 -19.88 -2.46 -1.74
C LYS A 136 -18.94 -1.94 -0.70
N GLU A 137 -19.43 -1.02 0.11
CA GLU A 137 -18.74 -0.63 1.33
C GLU A 137 -19.17 -1.56 2.45
N ILE A 138 -18.21 -2.19 3.09
CA ILE A 138 -18.43 -3.11 4.20
C ILE A 138 -18.04 -2.37 5.47
N PRO A 139 -19.02 -2.03 6.32
CA PRO A 139 -18.69 -1.36 7.60
C PRO A 139 -17.94 -2.33 8.49
N ILE A 140 -17.07 -1.77 9.33
CA ILE A 140 -16.27 -2.57 10.22
C ILE A 140 -16.38 -2.03 11.65
N ASP A 141 -16.45 -2.93 12.61
CA ASP A 141 -16.50 -2.57 14.02
C ASP A 141 -15.14 -2.01 14.45
N ARG A 142 -15.12 -0.76 14.89
CA ARG A 142 -13.89 -0.05 15.28
C ARG A 142 -13.22 -0.63 16.52
N THR A 143 -13.93 -1.47 17.28
CA THR A 143 -13.38 -2.14 18.46
C THR A 143 -12.79 -3.51 18.14
N SER A 144 -12.98 -3.98 16.92
CA SER A 144 -12.54 -5.31 16.52
C SER A 144 -11.04 -5.40 16.28
N GLU A 145 -10.48 -6.58 16.43
CA GLU A 145 -9.07 -6.81 16.14
C GLU A 145 -8.77 -6.67 14.65
N GLY A 146 -9.72 -7.03 13.79
CA GLY A 146 -9.59 -6.82 12.34
C GLY A 146 -9.44 -5.35 11.99
N PHE A 147 -10.25 -4.48 12.60
CA PHE A 147 -10.13 -3.04 12.38
C PHE A 147 -8.78 -2.52 12.86
N LYS A 148 -8.33 -2.97 14.02
CA LYS A 148 -7.02 -2.56 14.55
C LYS A 148 -5.88 -2.99 13.63
N LEU A 149 -5.97 -4.17 13.05
CA LEU A 149 -4.97 -4.64 12.09
C LEU A 149 -4.99 -3.79 10.81
N ILE A 150 -6.16 -3.48 10.27
CA ILE A 150 -6.28 -2.61 9.08
C ILE A 150 -5.63 -1.26 9.36
N THR A 151 -5.87 -0.70 10.54
CA THR A 151 -5.26 0.57 10.95
C THR A 151 -3.74 0.45 11.02
N ARG A 152 -3.23 -0.64 11.56
CA ARG A 152 -1.77 -0.88 11.61
C ARG A 152 -1.17 -0.98 10.21
N ILE A 153 -1.85 -1.66 9.30
CA ILE A 153 -1.39 -1.78 7.91
C ILE A 153 -1.35 -0.40 7.25
N GLN A 154 -2.41 0.39 7.43
CA GLN A 154 -2.51 1.74 6.88
C GLN A 154 -1.43 2.66 7.44
N ASP A 155 -1.25 2.65 8.76
CA ASP A 155 -0.21 3.45 9.42
C ASP A 155 1.18 3.05 8.94
N GLU A 156 1.44 1.78 8.76
CA GLU A 156 2.72 1.29 8.28
C GLU A 156 2.99 1.71 6.83
N ALA A 157 1.98 1.67 5.98
CA ALA A 157 2.12 2.14 4.59
C ALA A 157 2.49 3.62 4.55
N HIS A 158 1.83 4.44 5.38
CA HIS A 158 2.14 5.87 5.48
C HIS A 158 3.53 6.10 6.05
N ARG A 159 3.89 5.40 7.12
CA ARG A 159 5.22 5.51 7.73
C ARG A 159 6.33 5.18 6.73
N PHE A 160 6.16 4.11 5.98
CA PHE A 160 7.14 3.67 4.99
C PHE A 160 7.27 4.69 3.85
N ALA A 161 6.15 5.24 3.39
CA ALA A 161 6.15 6.27 2.36
C ALA A 161 6.90 7.53 2.82
N ILE A 162 6.66 7.98 4.05
CA ILE A 162 7.35 9.14 4.63
C ILE A 162 8.85 8.87 4.75
N GLU A 163 9.23 7.69 5.20
CA GLU A 163 10.64 7.29 5.31
C GLU A 163 11.33 7.34 3.94
N TYR A 164 10.65 6.85 2.90
CA TYR A 164 11.17 6.90 1.54
C TYR A 164 11.35 8.34 1.06
N HIS A 165 10.37 9.21 1.31
CA HIS A 165 10.47 10.64 0.99
C HIS A 165 11.69 11.30 1.65
N ARG A 166 11.87 11.05 2.93
CA ARG A 166 13.02 11.60 3.67
C ARG A 166 14.35 11.11 3.10
N SER A 167 14.43 9.85 2.74
CA SER A 167 15.60 9.26 2.12
C SER A 167 15.95 9.96 0.80
N LEU A 168 14.96 10.21 -0.05
CA LEU A 168 15.15 10.88 -1.33
C LEU A 168 15.58 12.34 -1.15
N ARG A 169 14.97 13.06 -0.20
CA ARG A 169 15.35 14.46 0.11
C ARG A 169 16.78 14.53 0.58
N SER A 170 17.21 13.65 1.47
CA SER A 170 18.57 13.62 1.98
C SER A 170 19.57 13.40 0.85
N LYS A 171 19.29 12.49 -0.06
CA LYS A 171 20.16 12.22 -1.21
C LYS A 171 20.27 13.43 -2.12
N GLU A 172 19.18 14.12 -2.39
CA GLU A 172 19.18 15.33 -3.21
C GLU A 172 19.97 16.46 -2.55
N GLN A 173 19.79 16.67 -1.26
CA GLN A 173 20.51 17.67 -0.52
C GLN A 173 22.01 17.41 -0.53
N VAL A 174 22.42 16.19 -0.27
CA VAL A 174 23.84 15.79 -0.31
C VAL A 174 24.41 16.02 -1.71
N HIS A 175 23.71 15.61 -2.73
CA HIS A 175 24.12 15.81 -4.12
C HIS A 175 24.30 17.30 -4.45
N SER A 176 23.34 18.12 -4.07
CA SER A 176 23.38 19.56 -4.29
C SER A 176 24.58 20.21 -3.59
N VAL A 177 24.86 19.84 -2.34
CA VAL A 177 26.00 20.37 -1.59
C VAL A 177 27.31 19.97 -2.26
N LEU A 178 27.43 18.74 -2.72
CA LEU A 178 28.64 18.26 -3.40
C LEU A 178 28.85 18.96 -4.73
N ASP A 179 27.80 19.27 -5.44
CA ASP A 179 27.89 20.00 -6.72
C ASP A 179 28.36 21.45 -6.52
N ASP A 180 28.07 22.04 -5.37
CA ASP A 180 28.45 23.42 -5.05
C ASP A 180 29.93 23.55 -4.56
N ILE A 181 30.59 22.43 -4.31
CA ILE A 181 31.98 22.44 -3.86
C ILE A 181 32.95 22.51 -5.05
N PRO A 182 33.76 23.55 -5.17
CA PRO A 182 34.71 23.66 -6.30
C PRO A 182 35.72 22.50 -6.30
N GLY A 183 35.95 21.94 -7.46
CA GLY A 183 36.89 20.85 -7.65
C GLY A 183 36.34 19.45 -7.41
N ILE A 184 35.11 19.35 -6.97
CA ILE A 184 34.39 18.08 -6.84
C ILE A 184 33.24 18.14 -7.83
N GLY A 185 33.47 18.09 -8.99
CA GLY A 185 32.34 18.25 -9.85
C GLY A 185 32.29 17.23 -10.95
N SER A 186 31.16 17.04 -11.41
CA SER A 186 30.87 16.39 -12.68
C SER A 186 31.65 15.09 -12.85
#